data_82c110aceab7a5cfff84931494aa2f90
#
_entry.id   82c110aceab7a5cfff84931494aa2f90
#
_cell.length_a   1.000
_cell.length_b   1.000
_cell.length_c   1.000
_cell.angle_alpha   90.00
_cell.angle_beta   90.00
_cell.angle_gamma   90.00
#
_symmetry.space_group_name_H-M   'P 1'
#
loop_
_entity.id
_entity.type
_entity.pdbx_description
1 polymer ?
#
loop_
_entity_poly.entity_id
_entity_poly.type
_entity_poly.pdbx_seq_one_letter_code
_entity_poly.pdbx_strand_id
1 'polypeptide(L)'
;MKLEIRNGRLIDPSVGINGRDEHVNLYIEDTVVCSVGQEAPNGFVADKVIDAAGKIVAPGLVDLCARLREPGYEHKATLESELMAASAGGVTSLVCPPDTEPVLDEPGLVEMLKRRGWTLNQARIYPLGALTAGLKGETLAEMLELAEAGCIGFFQADRPIVDTSVLYRTMQYAATYGFTIWLRPEDAFLARGGIAHDGEVASRLGLAGIPSSAESVAIATIETLMRETGARVHLARLSSSAGVELVRRAKADGLPVTADVGIHHLLLTDRDIGYFDSQYRFSPPLRSPSDRDALSAGVIDGTINAICSDHTPTDEDEKNVPFGEATPGASGLEMLLPLTLKWA
;
A
#
# COMPACT_ATOMS: atom_id res chain seq x y z
N MET A 1 19.51 -18.80 -16.72
CA MET A 1 18.65 -18.65 -17.92
C MET A 1 18.89 -17.29 -18.53
N LYS A 2 19.14 -17.26 -19.85
CA LYS A 2 19.36 -16.00 -20.59
C LYS A 2 18.08 -15.65 -21.37
N LEU A 3 17.55 -14.45 -21.13
CA LEU A 3 16.33 -13.97 -21.76
C LEU A 3 16.65 -12.70 -22.56
N GLU A 4 16.16 -12.66 -23.80
CA GLU A 4 16.15 -11.45 -24.64
C GLU A 4 14.70 -10.95 -24.77
N ILE A 5 14.47 -9.66 -24.50
CA ILE A 5 13.22 -8.97 -24.84
C ILE A 5 13.57 -7.96 -25.93
N ARG A 6 13.02 -8.15 -27.13
CA ARG A 6 13.38 -7.33 -28.30
C ARG A 6 12.20 -6.56 -28.87
N ASN A 7 12.52 -5.49 -29.62
CA ASN A 7 11.57 -4.66 -30.35
C ASN A 7 10.56 -3.90 -29.47
N GLY A 8 10.75 -3.87 -28.15
CA GLY A 8 9.87 -3.16 -27.23
C GLY A 8 10.20 -1.67 -27.11
N ARG A 9 9.21 -0.85 -26.75
CA ARG A 9 9.44 0.50 -26.24
C ARG A 9 9.74 0.41 -24.76
N LEU A 10 11.00 0.60 -24.39
CA LEU A 10 11.42 0.57 -22.98
C LEU A 10 11.14 1.92 -22.33
N ILE A 11 10.34 1.91 -21.29
CA ILE A 11 10.07 3.06 -20.40
C ILE A 11 10.63 2.73 -19.02
N ASP A 12 11.62 3.49 -18.58
CA ASP A 12 12.22 3.34 -17.24
C ASP A 12 12.40 4.75 -16.63
N PRO A 13 11.51 5.16 -15.72
CA PRO A 13 11.56 6.47 -15.09
C PRO A 13 12.72 6.62 -14.09
N SER A 14 13.38 5.53 -13.69
CA SER A 14 14.47 5.55 -12.71
C SER A 14 15.82 5.97 -13.29
N VAL A 15 15.96 6.02 -14.61
CA VAL A 15 17.23 6.27 -15.29
C VAL A 15 17.38 7.75 -15.68
N GLY A 16 18.32 8.43 -15.03
CA GLY A 16 18.62 9.84 -15.34
C GLY A 16 17.51 10.82 -14.94
N ILE A 17 17.66 12.09 -15.35
CA ILE A 17 16.74 13.17 -14.96
C ILE A 17 15.39 13.06 -15.71
N ASN A 18 15.42 12.56 -16.95
CA ASN A 18 14.23 12.49 -17.83
C ASN A 18 13.67 11.07 -17.99
N GLY A 19 14.20 10.09 -17.26
CA GLY A 19 13.87 8.69 -17.49
C GLY A 19 14.41 8.16 -18.82
N ARG A 20 14.08 6.94 -19.16
CA ARG A 20 14.36 6.32 -20.46
C ARG A 20 13.04 6.05 -21.18
N ASP A 21 12.96 6.43 -22.45
CA ASP A 21 11.85 6.14 -23.35
C ASP A 21 12.43 5.90 -24.76
N GLU A 22 12.77 4.63 -25.05
CA GLU A 22 13.50 4.25 -26.24
C GLU A 22 13.04 2.91 -26.78
N HIS A 23 13.15 2.70 -28.11
CA HIS A 23 12.98 1.39 -28.73
C HIS A 23 14.31 0.63 -28.68
N VAL A 24 14.46 -0.26 -27.72
CA VAL A 24 15.70 -1.03 -27.45
C VAL A 24 15.37 -2.44 -26.99
N ASN A 25 16.40 -3.29 -27.02
CA ASN A 25 16.31 -4.66 -26.50
C ASN A 25 16.85 -4.71 -25.06
N LEU A 26 16.31 -5.64 -24.27
CA LEU A 26 16.83 -5.99 -22.94
C LEU A 26 17.42 -7.38 -22.98
N TYR A 27 18.58 -7.51 -22.35
CA TYR A 27 19.29 -8.76 -22.16
C TYR A 27 19.37 -9.07 -20.68
N ILE A 28 18.81 -10.20 -20.29
CA ILE A 28 18.67 -10.61 -18.89
C ILE A 28 19.41 -11.93 -18.71
N GLU A 29 20.26 -12.00 -17.70
CA GLU A 29 20.90 -13.23 -17.27
C GLU A 29 20.45 -13.55 -15.85
N ASP A 30 19.79 -14.69 -15.69
CA ASP A 30 19.13 -15.13 -14.46
C ASP A 30 18.08 -14.12 -13.96
N THR A 31 18.44 -13.27 -13.01
CA THR A 31 17.53 -12.29 -12.37
C THR A 31 17.99 -10.85 -12.60
N VAL A 32 19.00 -10.62 -13.42
CA VAL A 32 19.62 -9.31 -13.58
C VAL A 32 19.57 -8.86 -15.04
N VAL A 33 19.20 -7.62 -15.28
CA VAL A 33 19.37 -6.97 -16.60
C VAL A 33 20.85 -6.69 -16.79
N CYS A 34 21.50 -7.46 -17.68
CA CYS A 34 22.94 -7.34 -17.93
C CYS A 34 23.28 -6.32 -19.04
N SER A 35 22.34 -6.03 -19.93
CA SER A 35 22.51 -4.99 -20.96
C SER A 35 21.20 -4.47 -21.48
N VAL A 36 21.20 -3.21 -21.93
CA VAL A 36 20.11 -2.53 -22.62
C VAL A 36 20.70 -1.87 -23.86
N GLY A 37 20.20 -2.19 -25.06
CA GLY A 37 20.72 -1.64 -26.32
C GLY A 37 20.23 -2.41 -27.53
N GLN A 38 20.68 -2.02 -28.72
CA GLN A 38 20.27 -2.67 -29.98
C GLN A 38 20.96 -4.01 -30.19
N GLU A 39 22.19 -4.17 -29.67
CA GLU A 39 23.04 -5.34 -29.89
C GLU A 39 23.22 -6.13 -28.59
N ALA A 40 23.26 -7.44 -28.73
CA ALA A 40 23.52 -8.33 -27.61
C ALA A 40 24.96 -8.19 -27.10
N PRO A 41 25.19 -8.33 -25.80
CA PRO A 41 26.54 -8.39 -25.24
C PRO A 41 27.36 -9.53 -25.86
N ASN A 42 28.67 -9.34 -25.96
CA ASN A 42 29.57 -10.34 -26.51
C ASN A 42 29.39 -11.70 -25.80
N GLY A 43 29.12 -12.75 -26.62
CA GLY A 43 28.93 -14.09 -26.09
C GLY A 43 27.55 -14.36 -25.46
N PHE A 44 26.61 -13.41 -25.51
CA PHE A 44 25.24 -13.64 -25.07
C PHE A 44 24.47 -14.46 -26.12
N VAL A 45 23.98 -15.61 -25.70
CA VAL A 45 23.05 -16.44 -26.49
C VAL A 45 21.81 -16.64 -25.65
N ALA A 46 20.67 -16.14 -26.12
CA ALA A 46 19.41 -16.22 -25.39
C ALA A 46 18.86 -17.65 -25.38
N ASP A 47 18.47 -18.13 -24.20
CA ASP A 47 17.71 -19.37 -24.05
C ASP A 47 16.24 -19.17 -24.47
N LYS A 48 15.74 -17.93 -24.28
CA LYS A 48 14.38 -17.53 -24.63
C LYS A 48 14.37 -16.12 -25.19
N VAL A 49 13.58 -15.90 -26.24
CA VAL A 49 13.37 -14.59 -26.85
C VAL A 49 11.89 -14.22 -26.74
N ILE A 50 11.61 -13.01 -26.28
CA ILE A 50 10.28 -12.41 -26.25
C ILE A 50 10.27 -11.27 -27.26
N ASP A 51 9.41 -11.37 -28.27
CA ASP A 51 9.18 -10.26 -29.19
C ASP A 51 8.12 -9.32 -28.61
N ALA A 52 8.54 -8.13 -28.24
CA ALA A 52 7.70 -7.07 -27.64
C ALA A 52 7.33 -5.98 -28.67
N ALA A 53 7.32 -6.28 -29.97
CA ALA A 53 6.93 -5.33 -31.01
C ALA A 53 5.54 -4.75 -30.74
N GLY A 54 5.45 -3.40 -30.72
CA GLY A 54 4.22 -2.67 -30.40
C GLY A 54 3.81 -2.68 -28.92
N LYS A 55 4.66 -3.20 -28.04
CA LYS A 55 4.42 -3.24 -26.59
C LYS A 55 5.38 -2.32 -25.83
N ILE A 56 4.93 -1.89 -24.66
CA ILE A 56 5.76 -1.20 -23.66
C ILE A 56 6.43 -2.25 -22.79
N VAL A 57 7.71 -2.05 -22.54
CA VAL A 57 8.49 -2.78 -21.55
C VAL A 57 8.86 -1.79 -20.45
N ALA A 58 8.49 -2.08 -19.23
CA ALA A 58 8.72 -1.19 -18.09
C ALA A 58 9.11 -2.01 -16.85
N PRO A 59 9.71 -1.38 -15.82
CA PRO A 59 9.82 -2.02 -14.51
C PRO A 59 8.44 -2.43 -14.00
N GLY A 60 8.36 -3.60 -13.36
CA GLY A 60 7.13 -4.06 -12.75
C GLY A 60 6.68 -3.12 -11.62
N LEU A 61 5.37 -2.99 -11.47
CA LEU A 61 4.80 -2.13 -10.43
C LEU A 61 5.10 -2.69 -9.03
N VAL A 62 5.21 -1.77 -8.07
CA VAL A 62 5.31 -2.06 -6.63
C VAL A 62 4.05 -1.54 -5.96
N ASP A 63 3.29 -2.44 -5.34
CA ASP A 63 2.11 -2.08 -4.58
C ASP A 63 2.40 -2.12 -3.08
N LEU A 64 2.12 -1.04 -2.38
CA LEU A 64 2.44 -0.90 -0.96
C LEU A 64 1.36 -1.41 -0.01
N CYS A 65 0.17 -1.78 -0.51
CA CYS A 65 -0.91 -2.28 0.33
C CYS A 65 -1.81 -3.26 -0.42
N ALA A 66 -1.53 -4.56 -0.25
CA ALA A 66 -2.36 -5.63 -0.80
C ALA A 66 -2.64 -6.70 0.24
N ARG A 67 -3.90 -6.86 0.64
CA ARG A 67 -4.36 -7.96 1.51
C ARG A 67 -4.56 -9.22 0.70
N LEU A 68 -3.71 -10.21 0.92
CA LEU A 68 -3.74 -11.49 0.19
C LEU A 68 -4.70 -12.51 0.82
N ARG A 69 -5.34 -12.14 1.93
CA ARG A 69 -6.37 -12.93 2.64
C ARG A 69 -5.90 -14.26 3.21
N GLU A 70 -4.69 -14.66 2.97
CA GLU A 70 -4.10 -15.89 3.48
C GLU A 70 -2.86 -15.56 4.33
N PRO A 71 -2.72 -16.18 5.53
CA PRO A 71 -3.62 -17.19 6.12
C PRO A 71 -4.92 -16.63 6.73
N GLY A 72 -5.93 -17.48 6.81
CA GLY A 72 -7.11 -17.34 7.66
C GLY A 72 -8.37 -16.80 7.01
N TYR A 73 -8.27 -16.17 5.83
CA TYR A 73 -9.41 -15.61 5.09
C TYR A 73 -9.49 -16.16 3.66
N GLU A 74 -9.09 -17.44 3.48
CA GLU A 74 -9.03 -18.11 2.17
C GLU A 74 -10.39 -18.21 1.47
N HIS A 75 -11.47 -18.09 2.23
CA HIS A 75 -12.83 -18.04 1.69
C HIS A 75 -13.11 -16.75 0.90
N LYS A 76 -12.37 -15.66 1.16
CA LYS A 76 -12.48 -14.38 0.43
C LYS A 76 -11.56 -14.33 -0.78
N ALA A 77 -10.35 -14.83 -0.62
CA ALA A 77 -9.35 -14.91 -1.68
C ALA A 77 -8.19 -15.82 -1.24
N THR A 78 -7.52 -16.44 -2.19
CA THR A 78 -6.34 -17.28 -1.92
C THR A 78 -5.06 -16.56 -2.36
N LEU A 79 -3.94 -16.97 -1.78
CA LEU A 79 -2.64 -16.44 -2.20
C LEU A 79 -2.39 -16.64 -3.70
N GLU A 80 -2.84 -17.77 -4.25
CA GLU A 80 -2.69 -18.07 -5.68
C GLU A 80 -3.51 -17.10 -6.54
N SER A 81 -4.79 -16.88 -6.22
CA SER A 81 -5.65 -15.96 -6.99
C SER A 81 -5.11 -14.53 -6.97
N GLU A 82 -4.65 -14.06 -5.79
CA GLU A 82 -4.22 -12.67 -5.62
C GLU A 82 -2.86 -12.40 -6.26
N LEU A 83 -1.94 -13.37 -6.21
CA LEU A 83 -0.66 -13.23 -6.91
C LEU A 83 -0.83 -13.32 -8.44
N MET A 84 -1.81 -14.09 -8.92
CA MET A 84 -2.18 -14.10 -10.36
C MET A 84 -2.77 -12.75 -10.77
N ALA A 85 -3.69 -12.19 -9.97
CA ALA A 85 -4.27 -10.86 -10.21
C ALA A 85 -3.19 -9.77 -10.20
N ALA A 86 -2.24 -9.82 -9.26
CA ALA A 86 -1.09 -8.92 -9.22
C ALA A 86 -0.28 -8.97 -10.52
N SER A 87 0.09 -10.18 -10.96
CA SER A 87 0.84 -10.38 -12.20
C SER A 87 0.08 -9.90 -13.42
N ALA A 88 -1.23 -10.15 -13.49
CA ALA A 88 -2.09 -9.68 -14.57
C ALA A 88 -2.19 -8.15 -14.61
N GLY A 89 -2.21 -7.50 -13.44
CA GLY A 89 -2.18 -6.03 -13.28
C GLY A 89 -0.79 -5.40 -13.49
N GLY A 90 0.26 -6.21 -13.74
CA GLY A 90 1.64 -5.72 -13.89
C GLY A 90 2.35 -5.44 -12.55
N VAL A 91 1.77 -5.83 -11.43
CA VAL A 91 2.38 -5.74 -10.11
C VAL A 91 3.31 -6.94 -9.91
N THR A 92 4.60 -6.68 -9.78
CA THR A 92 5.63 -7.71 -9.60
C THR A 92 6.13 -7.82 -8.16
N SER A 93 5.85 -6.81 -7.35
CA SER A 93 6.22 -6.74 -5.93
C SER A 93 5.07 -6.13 -5.16
N LEU A 94 4.67 -6.75 -4.07
CA LEU A 94 3.59 -6.26 -3.24
C LEU A 94 3.90 -6.40 -1.76
N VAL A 95 3.45 -5.41 -0.99
CA VAL A 95 3.57 -5.38 0.46
C VAL A 95 2.28 -5.91 1.07
N CYS A 96 2.42 -6.96 1.88
CA CYS A 96 1.29 -7.60 2.56
C CYS A 96 1.19 -7.09 4.01
N PRO A 97 0.06 -6.46 4.39
CA PRO A 97 -0.21 -6.08 5.77
C PRO A 97 -0.31 -7.30 6.71
N PRO A 98 -0.08 -7.11 8.04
CA PRO A 98 -0.04 -8.21 8.99
C PRO A 98 -1.41 -8.68 9.50
N ASP A 99 -2.52 -8.09 9.05
CA ASP A 99 -3.89 -8.34 9.51
C ASP A 99 -4.50 -9.63 8.92
N THR A 100 -3.74 -10.70 8.99
CA THR A 100 -4.14 -12.08 8.68
C THR A 100 -4.67 -12.80 9.93
N GLU A 101 -5.09 -14.05 9.81
CA GLU A 101 -5.52 -14.90 10.92
C GLU A 101 -4.82 -16.27 10.85
N PRO A 102 -3.85 -16.55 11.72
CA PRO A 102 -3.36 -15.64 12.76
C PRO A 102 -2.61 -14.41 12.21
N VAL A 103 -2.52 -13.36 13.03
CA VAL A 103 -1.76 -12.13 12.74
C VAL A 103 -0.29 -12.47 12.47
N LEU A 104 0.37 -11.73 11.56
CA LEU A 104 1.81 -11.91 11.30
C LEU A 104 2.65 -11.28 12.42
N ASP A 105 2.62 -11.86 13.60
CA ASP A 105 3.38 -11.47 14.79
C ASP A 105 4.35 -12.55 15.27
N GLU A 106 4.43 -13.67 14.53
CA GLU A 106 5.38 -14.77 14.79
C GLU A 106 6.25 -15.06 13.55
N PRO A 107 7.57 -15.31 13.71
CA PRO A 107 8.51 -15.58 12.61
C PRO A 107 8.07 -16.71 11.67
N GLY A 108 7.54 -17.81 12.23
CA GLY A 108 7.12 -18.98 11.45
C GLY A 108 6.00 -18.67 10.44
N LEU A 109 5.09 -17.75 10.76
CA LEU A 109 4.03 -17.33 9.84
C LEU A 109 4.60 -16.50 8.67
N VAL A 110 5.56 -15.64 8.96
CA VAL A 110 6.27 -14.83 7.95
C VAL A 110 7.02 -15.73 6.96
N GLU A 111 7.77 -16.70 7.48
CA GLU A 111 8.51 -17.67 6.67
C GLU A 111 7.58 -18.54 5.81
N MET A 112 6.45 -18.99 6.37
CA MET A 112 5.43 -19.75 5.65
C MET A 112 4.86 -18.94 4.48
N LEU A 113 4.45 -17.70 4.73
CA LEU A 113 3.89 -16.81 3.69
C LEU A 113 4.88 -16.58 2.55
N LYS A 114 6.14 -16.25 2.89
CA LYS A 114 7.22 -16.05 1.91
C LYS A 114 7.49 -17.30 1.09
N ARG A 115 7.58 -18.47 1.76
CA ARG A 115 7.83 -19.77 1.10
C ARG A 115 6.70 -20.11 0.11
N ARG A 116 5.44 -19.92 0.52
CA ARG A 116 4.29 -20.16 -0.36
C ARG A 116 4.29 -19.23 -1.57
N GLY A 117 4.49 -17.92 -1.33
CA GLY A 117 4.60 -16.94 -2.42
C GLY A 117 5.74 -17.26 -3.39
N TRP A 118 6.90 -17.69 -2.88
CA TRP A 118 8.01 -18.14 -3.71
C TRP A 118 7.65 -19.36 -4.57
N THR A 119 6.96 -20.33 -4.00
CA THR A 119 6.55 -21.56 -4.72
C THR A 119 5.58 -21.29 -5.86
N LEU A 120 4.68 -20.32 -5.67
CA LEU A 120 3.73 -19.90 -6.71
C LEU A 120 4.40 -19.16 -7.88
N ASN A 121 5.57 -18.57 -7.65
CA ASN A 121 6.41 -17.93 -8.68
C ASN A 121 5.66 -16.92 -9.58
N GLN A 122 4.82 -16.09 -8.94
CA GLN A 122 4.11 -14.97 -9.55
C GLN A 122 4.73 -13.64 -9.10
N ALA A 123 3.98 -12.75 -8.47
CA ALA A 123 4.51 -11.56 -7.82
C ALA A 123 5.28 -11.92 -6.52
N ARG A 124 6.24 -11.07 -6.14
CA ARG A 124 6.99 -11.21 -4.87
C ARG A 124 6.22 -10.60 -3.74
N ILE A 125 6.17 -11.31 -2.60
CA ILE A 125 5.53 -10.83 -1.37
C ILE A 125 6.60 -10.27 -0.44
N TYR A 126 6.33 -9.08 0.08
CA TYR A 126 7.10 -8.40 1.11
C TYR A 126 6.20 -8.21 2.35
N PRO A 127 6.26 -9.12 3.33
CA PRO A 127 5.39 -9.04 4.50
C PRO A 127 5.79 -7.88 5.42
N LEU A 128 4.80 -7.23 6.00
CA LEU A 128 4.93 -6.39 7.18
C LEU A 128 4.63 -7.24 8.41
N GLY A 129 5.47 -7.14 9.44
CA GLY A 129 5.18 -7.72 10.74
C GLY A 129 4.22 -6.83 11.55
N ALA A 130 3.49 -7.41 12.50
CA ALA A 130 2.69 -6.63 13.42
C ALA A 130 3.56 -5.73 14.31
N LEU A 131 3.10 -4.51 14.59
CA LEU A 131 3.76 -3.61 15.56
C LEU A 131 3.55 -4.06 17.00
N THR A 132 2.35 -4.58 17.30
CA THR A 132 1.98 -5.08 18.61
C THR A 132 1.44 -6.50 18.51
N ALA A 133 1.65 -7.31 19.54
CA ALA A 133 1.18 -8.68 19.59
C ALA A 133 -0.35 -8.75 19.35
N GLY A 134 -0.76 -9.56 18.38
CA GLY A 134 -2.15 -9.71 17.94
C GLY A 134 -2.77 -8.40 17.43
N LEU A 135 -1.97 -7.36 17.10
CA LEU A 135 -2.44 -6.02 16.72
C LEU A 135 -3.32 -5.37 17.80
N LYS A 136 -3.11 -5.70 19.08
CA LYS A 136 -3.96 -5.22 20.20
C LYS A 136 -3.62 -3.80 20.67
N GLY A 137 -2.45 -3.26 20.30
CA GLY A 137 -2.01 -1.93 20.75
C GLY A 137 -1.54 -1.89 22.22
N GLU A 138 -1.21 -3.03 22.82
CA GLU A 138 -0.89 -3.16 24.26
C GLU A 138 0.58 -3.52 24.49
N THR A 139 1.07 -4.55 23.83
CA THR A 139 2.43 -5.09 23.97
C THR A 139 3.12 -5.12 22.63
N LEU A 140 4.39 -4.70 22.56
CA LEU A 140 5.18 -4.74 21.34
C LEU A 140 5.33 -6.19 20.84
N ALA A 141 5.31 -6.38 19.53
CA ALA A 141 5.72 -7.63 18.90
C ALA A 141 7.27 -7.74 18.88
N GLU A 142 7.79 -8.95 18.71
CA GLU A 142 9.23 -9.20 18.61
C GLU A 142 9.77 -8.78 17.23
N MET A 143 9.80 -7.46 17.00
CA MET A 143 10.13 -6.88 15.68
C MET A 143 11.49 -7.33 15.13
N LEU A 144 12.48 -7.59 16.00
CA LEU A 144 13.80 -8.05 15.53
C LEU A 144 13.70 -9.47 14.94
N GLU A 145 13.03 -10.39 15.59
CA GLU A 145 12.84 -11.75 15.09
C GLU A 145 12.02 -11.77 13.80
N LEU A 146 10.99 -10.92 13.73
CA LEU A 146 10.18 -10.76 12.52
C LEU A 146 10.99 -10.17 11.35
N ALA A 147 11.91 -9.24 11.62
CA ALA A 147 12.83 -8.71 10.62
C ALA A 147 13.79 -9.78 10.11
N GLU A 148 14.34 -10.62 11.00
CA GLU A 148 15.20 -11.75 10.63
C GLU A 148 14.46 -12.80 9.80
N ALA A 149 13.17 -13.05 10.07
CA ALA A 149 12.28 -13.87 9.23
C ALA A 149 11.99 -13.24 7.86
N GLY A 150 12.22 -11.93 7.73
CA GLY A 150 12.19 -11.19 6.47
C GLY A 150 11.02 -10.24 6.29
N CYS A 151 10.46 -9.71 7.36
CA CYS A 151 9.61 -8.53 7.32
C CYS A 151 10.41 -7.30 6.90
N ILE A 152 9.82 -6.46 6.04
CA ILE A 152 10.48 -5.24 5.55
C ILE A 152 10.18 -4.00 6.39
N GLY A 153 9.25 -4.12 7.32
CA GLY A 153 8.78 -3.09 8.23
C GLY A 153 7.67 -3.65 9.11
N PHE A 154 7.05 -2.77 9.90
CA PHE A 154 6.06 -3.17 10.90
C PHE A 154 4.83 -2.28 10.82
N PHE A 155 3.66 -2.88 10.85
CA PHE A 155 2.40 -2.19 10.63
C PHE A 155 1.37 -2.55 11.71
N GLN A 156 0.59 -1.56 12.12
CA GLN A 156 -0.53 -1.77 13.04
C GLN A 156 -1.85 -2.06 12.30
N ALA A 157 -1.81 -2.11 10.98
CA ALA A 157 -2.96 -2.26 10.08
C ALA A 157 -4.04 -1.19 10.36
N ASP A 158 -5.30 -1.60 10.37
CA ASP A 158 -6.44 -0.70 10.62
C ASP A 158 -6.84 -0.63 12.11
N ARG A 159 -5.91 -0.95 13.01
CA ARG A 159 -6.15 -0.95 14.47
C ARG A 159 -5.30 0.12 15.14
N PRO A 160 -5.82 1.35 15.37
CA PRO A 160 -5.04 2.43 15.99
C PRO A 160 -4.51 2.06 17.37
N ILE A 161 -3.26 2.43 17.67
CA ILE A 161 -2.69 2.32 19.01
C ILE A 161 -3.25 3.48 19.83
N VAL A 162 -4.09 3.17 20.81
CA VAL A 162 -4.77 4.17 21.67
C VAL A 162 -3.85 4.67 22.77
N ASP A 163 -3.02 3.77 23.33
CA ASP A 163 -2.05 4.14 24.35
C ASP A 163 -0.81 4.77 23.71
N THR A 164 -0.68 6.08 23.83
CA THR A 164 0.48 6.82 23.30
C THR A 164 1.80 6.40 23.93
N SER A 165 1.80 5.81 25.14
CA SER A 165 3.03 5.27 25.74
C SER A 165 3.53 4.02 25.01
N VAL A 166 2.61 3.19 24.55
CA VAL A 166 2.93 2.01 23.70
C VAL A 166 3.46 2.49 22.35
N LEU A 167 2.79 3.45 21.72
CA LEU A 167 3.25 4.02 20.43
C LEU A 167 4.66 4.63 20.58
N TYR A 168 4.91 5.39 21.64
CA TYR A 168 6.22 5.97 21.91
C TYR A 168 7.31 4.92 22.05
N ARG A 169 7.08 3.88 22.85
CA ARG A 169 8.04 2.77 23.03
C ARG A 169 8.27 2.00 21.73
N THR A 170 7.22 1.78 20.94
CA THR A 170 7.33 1.15 19.63
C THR A 170 8.24 1.96 18.70
N MET A 171 8.06 3.29 18.67
CA MET A 171 8.91 4.20 17.90
C MET A 171 10.37 4.19 18.38
N GLN A 172 10.61 4.21 19.70
CA GLN A 172 11.97 4.13 20.25
C GLN A 172 12.66 2.82 19.86
N TYR A 173 11.93 1.70 19.96
CA TYR A 173 12.46 0.39 19.58
C TYR A 173 12.80 0.35 18.09
N ALA A 174 11.86 0.76 17.24
CA ALA A 174 12.07 0.81 15.79
C ALA A 174 13.26 1.72 15.39
N ALA A 175 13.39 2.89 16.03
CA ALA A 175 14.50 3.80 15.79
C ALA A 175 15.86 3.18 16.15
N THR A 176 15.92 2.39 17.24
CA THR A 176 17.16 1.73 17.68
C THR A 176 17.72 0.78 16.63
N TYR A 177 16.84 0.04 15.93
CA TYR A 177 17.22 -0.93 14.89
C TYR A 177 17.10 -0.39 13.47
N GLY A 178 16.71 0.88 13.30
CA GLY A 178 16.54 1.50 12.00
C GLY A 178 15.35 0.94 11.20
N PHE A 179 14.34 0.38 11.88
CA PHE A 179 13.12 -0.11 11.24
C PHE A 179 12.21 1.03 10.80
N THR A 180 11.41 0.78 9.76
CA THR A 180 10.32 1.66 9.36
C THR A 180 9.02 1.13 9.93
N ILE A 181 8.29 1.97 10.66
CA ILE A 181 6.94 1.64 11.13
C ILE A 181 5.90 2.24 10.21
N TRP A 182 4.85 1.49 9.98
CA TRP A 182 3.71 1.88 9.16
C TRP A 182 2.51 2.11 10.06
N LEU A 183 1.84 3.22 9.86
CA LEU A 183 0.67 3.59 10.64
C LEU A 183 -0.41 4.12 9.69
N ARG A 184 -1.62 3.60 9.80
CA ARG A 184 -2.79 4.28 9.26
C ARG A 184 -3.19 5.37 10.25
N PRO A 185 -3.08 6.65 9.88
CA PRO A 185 -3.35 7.72 10.83
C PRO A 185 -4.86 7.86 11.05
N GLU A 186 -5.32 7.41 12.19
CA GLU A 186 -6.73 7.55 12.61
C GLU A 186 -6.82 7.60 14.13
N ASP A 187 -7.47 8.63 14.65
CA ASP A 187 -7.83 8.70 16.06
C ASP A 187 -9.06 7.81 16.33
N ALA A 188 -8.87 6.79 17.19
CA ALA A 188 -9.87 5.77 17.47
C ALA A 188 -11.16 6.32 18.07
N PHE A 189 -11.10 7.43 18.81
CA PHE A 189 -12.27 8.02 19.47
C PHE A 189 -13.06 8.91 18.51
N LEU A 190 -12.38 9.72 17.69
CA LEU A 190 -13.02 10.54 16.68
C LEU A 190 -13.63 9.72 15.54
N ALA A 191 -13.04 8.58 15.22
CA ALA A 191 -13.56 7.67 14.19
C ALA A 191 -14.63 6.71 14.69
N ARG A 192 -14.85 6.62 16.01
CA ARG A 192 -15.70 5.60 16.63
C ARG A 192 -17.13 5.58 16.08
N GLY A 193 -17.52 4.44 15.53
CA GLY A 193 -18.85 4.20 14.98
C GLY A 193 -19.13 4.91 13.66
N GLY A 194 -18.16 5.67 13.13
CA GLY A 194 -18.29 6.29 11.83
C GLY A 194 -18.13 5.29 10.67
N ILE A 195 -18.81 5.55 9.58
CA ILE A 195 -18.87 4.67 8.41
C ILE A 195 -18.70 5.40 7.08
N ALA A 196 -18.72 6.73 7.09
CA ALA A 196 -18.56 7.60 5.94
C ALA A 196 -17.81 8.88 6.35
N HIS A 197 -17.40 9.70 5.40
CA HIS A 197 -16.88 11.04 5.69
C HIS A 197 -17.92 11.91 6.40
N ASP A 198 -17.53 12.59 7.47
CA ASP A 198 -18.39 13.57 8.16
C ASP A 198 -18.53 14.83 7.30
N GLY A 199 -19.56 14.85 6.47
CA GLY A 199 -19.82 15.89 5.50
C GLY A 199 -21.28 15.94 5.05
N GLU A 200 -21.53 16.69 3.98
CA GLU A 200 -22.87 16.90 3.42
C GLU A 200 -23.54 15.58 3.03
N VAL A 201 -22.80 14.65 2.42
CA VAL A 201 -23.34 13.36 1.96
C VAL A 201 -23.77 12.50 3.15
N ALA A 202 -22.93 12.35 4.17
CA ALA A 202 -23.27 11.58 5.38
C ALA A 202 -24.48 12.19 6.11
N SER A 203 -24.50 13.51 6.26
CA SER A 203 -25.63 14.22 6.87
C SER A 203 -26.94 14.00 6.13
N ARG A 204 -26.92 14.08 4.78
CA ARG A 204 -28.09 13.85 3.93
C ARG A 204 -28.60 12.42 4.00
N LEU A 205 -27.70 11.45 4.08
CA LEU A 205 -28.01 10.01 4.12
C LEU A 205 -28.26 9.49 5.56
N GLY A 206 -28.02 10.30 6.59
CA GLY A 206 -28.13 9.86 7.99
C GLY A 206 -27.06 8.85 8.38
N LEU A 207 -25.89 8.89 7.75
CA LEU A 207 -24.75 8.03 8.05
C LEU A 207 -23.91 8.62 9.18
N ALA A 208 -23.37 7.78 10.06
CA ALA A 208 -22.41 8.22 11.07
C ALA A 208 -21.10 8.65 10.41
N GLY A 209 -20.66 9.88 10.67
CA GLY A 209 -19.50 10.51 10.04
C GLY A 209 -18.19 10.20 10.76
N ILE A 210 -17.10 10.13 9.99
CA ILE A 210 -15.70 10.16 10.45
C ILE A 210 -15.13 11.52 10.05
N PRO A 211 -14.89 12.44 10.99
CA PRO A 211 -14.34 13.75 10.65
C PRO A 211 -12.90 13.66 10.14
N SER A 212 -12.49 14.59 9.30
CA SER A 212 -11.10 14.68 8.82
C SER A 212 -10.10 14.90 9.97
N SER A 213 -10.57 15.47 11.09
CA SER A 213 -9.78 15.62 12.29
C SER A 213 -9.33 14.29 12.91
N ALA A 214 -10.02 13.17 12.65
CA ALA A 214 -9.56 11.86 13.08
C ALA A 214 -8.17 11.51 12.47
N GLU A 215 -7.94 11.89 11.22
CA GLU A 215 -6.65 11.72 10.55
C GLU A 215 -5.62 12.75 11.04
N SER A 216 -5.97 14.02 11.07
CA SER A 216 -5.01 15.09 11.41
C SER A 216 -4.56 15.04 12.87
N VAL A 217 -5.40 14.68 13.83
CA VAL A 217 -5.02 14.48 15.24
C VAL A 217 -4.02 13.33 15.36
N ALA A 218 -4.28 12.22 14.69
CA ALA A 218 -3.37 11.08 14.69
C ALA A 218 -2.01 11.45 14.09
N ILE A 219 -1.97 12.15 12.93
CA ILE A 219 -0.72 12.61 12.31
C ILE A 219 0.04 13.53 13.27
N ALA A 220 -0.61 14.51 13.88
CA ALA A 220 0.04 15.45 14.81
C ALA A 220 0.65 14.72 16.04
N THR A 221 -0.02 13.70 16.54
CA THR A 221 0.52 12.85 17.61
C THR A 221 1.75 12.08 17.14
N ILE A 222 1.67 11.45 15.98
CA ILE A 222 2.78 10.70 15.36
C ILE A 222 3.98 11.62 15.14
N GLU A 223 3.78 12.80 14.54
CA GLU A 223 4.86 13.78 14.31
C GLU A 223 5.56 14.21 15.62
N THR A 224 4.76 14.45 16.67
CA THR A 224 5.32 14.83 17.97
C THR A 224 6.26 13.74 18.49
N LEU A 225 5.84 12.49 18.42
CA LEU A 225 6.65 11.36 18.88
C LEU A 225 7.85 11.09 17.95
N MET A 226 7.72 11.31 16.64
CA MET A 226 8.83 11.21 15.70
C MET A 226 9.96 12.21 16.01
N ARG A 227 9.62 13.45 16.40
CA ARG A 227 10.60 14.48 16.78
C ARG A 227 11.45 14.07 17.96
N GLU A 228 10.88 13.33 18.91
CA GLU A 228 11.60 12.87 20.10
C GLU A 228 12.40 11.59 19.86
N THR A 229 11.85 10.66 19.07
CA THR A 229 12.42 9.32 18.90
C THR A 229 13.33 9.17 17.69
N GLY A 230 13.17 10.03 16.68
CA GLY A 230 13.84 9.89 15.38
C GLY A 230 13.36 8.71 14.55
N ALA A 231 12.24 8.10 14.89
CA ALA A 231 11.69 6.95 14.17
C ALA A 231 11.31 7.30 12.72
N ARG A 232 11.57 6.37 11.81
CA ARG A 232 11.08 6.44 10.43
C ARG A 232 9.65 5.94 10.36
N VAL A 233 8.75 6.76 9.82
CA VAL A 233 7.32 6.43 9.74
C VAL A 233 6.83 6.51 8.30
N HIS A 234 6.04 5.52 7.92
CA HIS A 234 5.22 5.53 6.72
C HIS A 234 3.75 5.69 7.11
N LEU A 235 3.13 6.76 6.64
CA LEU A 235 1.70 7.03 6.86
C LEU A 235 0.90 6.39 5.72
N ALA A 236 0.23 5.28 6.03
CA ALA A 236 -0.49 4.50 5.03
C ALA A 236 -1.88 5.08 4.76
N ARG A 237 -2.22 5.23 3.51
CA ARG A 237 -3.55 5.57 2.99
C ARG A 237 -4.08 6.89 3.52
N LEU A 238 -3.37 7.99 3.24
CA LEU A 238 -3.88 9.33 3.49
C LEU A 238 -5.22 9.54 2.78
N SER A 239 -6.11 10.28 3.41
CA SER A 239 -7.46 10.50 2.88
C SER A 239 -7.92 11.95 2.89
N SER A 240 -7.26 12.85 3.62
CA SER A 240 -7.72 14.23 3.81
C SER A 240 -6.71 15.29 3.39
N SER A 241 -7.21 16.45 2.99
CA SER A 241 -6.41 17.64 2.67
C SER A 241 -5.58 18.11 3.87
N ALA A 242 -6.15 18.04 5.07
CA ALA A 242 -5.45 18.38 6.32
C ALA A 242 -4.27 17.43 6.57
N GLY A 243 -4.44 16.13 6.30
CA GLY A 243 -3.39 15.12 6.41
C GLY A 243 -2.22 15.41 5.44
N VAL A 244 -2.53 15.72 4.18
CA VAL A 244 -1.52 16.10 3.17
C VAL A 244 -0.70 17.30 3.64
N GLU A 245 -1.36 18.33 4.16
CA GLU A 245 -0.67 19.55 4.61
C GLU A 245 0.24 19.28 5.84
N LEU A 246 -0.18 18.42 6.77
CA LEU A 246 0.67 18.00 7.88
C LEU A 246 1.91 17.25 7.40
N VAL A 247 1.74 16.29 6.51
CA VAL A 247 2.88 15.53 5.92
C VAL A 247 3.84 16.47 5.17
N ARG A 248 3.31 17.44 4.41
CA ARG A 248 4.13 18.43 3.70
C ARG A 248 5.02 19.22 4.66
N ARG A 249 4.43 19.69 5.78
CA ARG A 249 5.19 20.39 6.82
C ARG A 249 6.21 19.50 7.53
N ALA A 250 5.82 18.27 7.88
CA ALA A 250 6.75 17.32 8.49
C ALA A 250 7.97 17.03 7.62
N LYS A 251 7.78 16.88 6.30
CA LYS A 251 8.89 16.74 5.34
C LYS A 251 9.75 17.99 5.25
N ALA A 252 9.15 19.18 5.22
CA ALA A 252 9.87 20.45 5.20
C ALA A 252 10.71 20.65 6.47
N ASP A 253 10.24 20.15 7.61
CA ASP A 253 10.97 20.13 8.88
C ASP A 253 12.05 19.02 8.95
N GLY A 254 12.21 18.20 7.90
CA GLY A 254 13.23 17.16 7.81
C GLY A 254 12.88 15.87 8.56
N LEU A 255 11.63 15.65 8.95
CA LEU A 255 11.24 14.38 9.56
C LEU A 255 11.30 13.23 8.55
N PRO A 256 11.75 12.03 8.96
CA PRO A 256 11.85 10.86 8.10
C PRO A 256 10.47 10.21 7.90
N VAL A 257 9.56 10.95 7.25
CA VAL A 257 8.19 10.53 6.97
C VAL A 257 7.98 10.30 5.48
N THR A 258 7.26 9.23 5.17
CA THR A 258 6.71 8.95 3.84
C THR A 258 5.22 8.69 3.95
N ALA A 259 4.49 8.77 2.83
CA ALA A 259 3.07 8.49 2.81
C ALA A 259 2.64 7.87 1.48
N ASP A 260 1.55 7.12 1.50
CA ASP A 260 0.85 6.65 0.32
C ASP A 260 -0.63 7.07 0.30
N VAL A 261 -1.28 6.81 -0.82
CA VAL A 261 -2.70 7.03 -1.03
C VAL A 261 -3.28 5.89 -1.85
N GLY A 262 -4.48 5.41 -1.49
CA GLY A 262 -5.22 4.45 -2.30
C GLY A 262 -5.67 5.07 -3.63
N ILE A 263 -5.49 4.37 -4.75
CA ILE A 263 -5.86 4.86 -6.09
C ILE A 263 -7.33 5.30 -6.17
N HIS A 264 -8.21 4.63 -5.45
CA HIS A 264 -9.63 5.00 -5.42
C HIS A 264 -9.87 6.37 -4.78
N HIS A 265 -9.05 6.82 -3.80
CA HIS A 265 -9.13 8.16 -3.22
C HIS A 265 -8.69 9.29 -4.15
N LEU A 266 -7.97 8.98 -5.23
CA LEU A 266 -7.60 9.95 -6.27
C LEU A 266 -8.69 10.12 -7.34
N LEU A 267 -9.68 9.20 -7.39
CA LEU A 267 -10.71 9.17 -8.43
C LEU A 267 -12.12 9.37 -7.87
N LEU A 268 -12.40 8.81 -6.71
CA LEU A 268 -13.72 8.76 -6.09
C LEU A 268 -13.83 9.75 -4.93
N THR A 269 -15.06 10.11 -4.59
CA THR A 269 -15.40 11.00 -3.49
C THR A 269 -16.58 10.43 -2.69
N ASP A 270 -16.94 11.04 -1.58
CA ASP A 270 -18.13 10.70 -0.79
C ASP A 270 -19.43 10.78 -1.61
N ARG A 271 -19.46 11.60 -2.70
CA ARG A 271 -20.61 11.73 -3.60
C ARG A 271 -20.92 10.45 -4.36
N ASP A 272 -19.90 9.61 -4.62
CA ASP A 272 -20.01 8.36 -5.33
C ASP A 272 -20.77 7.29 -4.53
N ILE A 273 -20.97 7.47 -3.21
CA ILE A 273 -21.86 6.64 -2.38
C ILE A 273 -23.29 6.64 -2.93
N GLY A 274 -23.70 7.73 -3.61
CA GLY A 274 -24.98 7.83 -4.27
C GLY A 274 -26.15 7.63 -3.31
N TYR A 275 -26.90 6.55 -3.48
CA TYR A 275 -28.00 6.14 -2.61
C TYR A 275 -27.66 4.83 -1.90
N PHE A 276 -26.73 4.92 -0.92
CA PHE A 276 -26.27 3.79 -0.08
C PHE A 276 -25.63 2.63 -0.86
N ASP A 277 -24.88 2.92 -1.94
CA ASP A 277 -24.19 1.86 -2.66
C ASP A 277 -23.01 1.33 -1.83
N SER A 278 -23.15 0.10 -1.35
CA SER A 278 -22.19 -0.59 -0.50
C SER A 278 -20.83 -0.85 -1.15
N GLN A 279 -20.77 -0.80 -2.48
CA GLN A 279 -19.49 -0.93 -3.21
C GLN A 279 -18.54 0.23 -2.88
N TYR A 280 -19.06 1.40 -2.51
CA TYR A 280 -18.28 2.58 -2.11
C TYR A 280 -17.97 2.63 -0.60
N ARG A 281 -18.12 1.51 0.10
CA ARG A 281 -17.72 1.38 1.50
C ARG A 281 -16.22 1.09 1.59
N PHE A 282 -15.42 2.13 1.93
CA PHE A 282 -13.96 2.05 2.08
C PHE A 282 -13.51 2.40 3.50
N SER A 283 -12.28 2.02 3.84
CA SER A 283 -11.57 2.43 5.05
C SER A 283 -10.09 2.72 4.71
N PRO A 284 -9.66 4.01 4.81
CA PRO A 284 -10.41 5.20 5.22
C PRO A 284 -11.61 5.48 4.30
N PRO A 285 -12.62 6.26 4.77
CA PRO A 285 -13.78 6.56 3.94
C PRO A 285 -13.40 7.49 2.78
N LEU A 286 -14.13 7.37 1.66
CA LEU A 286 -14.07 8.35 0.58
C LEU A 286 -14.45 9.73 1.15
N ARG A 287 -13.66 10.75 0.82
CA ARG A 287 -13.83 12.10 1.34
C ARG A 287 -14.37 13.07 0.30
N SER A 288 -14.39 14.35 0.66
CA SER A 288 -14.90 15.41 -0.23
C SER A 288 -14.08 15.56 -1.52
N PRO A 289 -14.64 16.21 -2.56
CA PRO A 289 -13.86 16.55 -3.77
C PRO A 289 -12.62 17.39 -3.47
N SER A 290 -12.65 18.28 -2.48
CA SER A 290 -11.49 19.07 -2.09
C SER A 290 -10.38 18.24 -1.46
N ASP A 291 -10.73 17.17 -0.74
CA ASP A 291 -9.74 16.22 -0.20
C ASP A 291 -9.09 15.42 -1.32
N ARG A 292 -9.88 14.89 -2.26
CA ARG A 292 -9.37 14.22 -3.47
C ARG A 292 -8.38 15.09 -4.25
N ASP A 293 -8.74 16.34 -4.47
CA ASP A 293 -7.90 17.27 -5.24
C ASP A 293 -6.60 17.59 -4.49
N ALA A 294 -6.65 17.70 -3.16
CA ALA A 294 -5.46 17.87 -2.33
C ALA A 294 -4.56 16.63 -2.32
N LEU A 295 -5.13 15.42 -2.28
CA LEU A 295 -4.37 14.16 -2.42
C LEU A 295 -3.67 14.11 -3.78
N SER A 296 -4.37 14.45 -4.86
CA SER A 296 -3.79 14.52 -6.21
C SER A 296 -2.63 15.51 -6.29
N ALA A 297 -2.80 16.70 -5.74
CA ALA A 297 -1.73 17.70 -5.66
C ALA A 297 -0.54 17.17 -4.82
N GLY A 298 -0.82 16.46 -3.73
CA GLY A 298 0.22 15.86 -2.88
C GLY A 298 1.02 14.76 -3.57
N VAL A 299 0.43 14.01 -4.49
CA VAL A 299 1.17 13.04 -5.33
C VAL A 299 2.04 13.78 -6.34
N ILE A 300 1.51 14.82 -6.99
CA ILE A 300 2.21 15.59 -8.02
C ILE A 300 3.43 16.34 -7.45
N ASP A 301 3.30 16.92 -6.25
CA ASP A 301 4.39 17.68 -5.62
C ASP A 301 5.36 16.81 -4.80
N GLY A 302 5.12 15.48 -4.70
CA GLY A 302 5.98 14.55 -3.97
C GLY A 302 5.76 14.54 -2.45
N THR A 303 4.73 15.21 -1.94
CA THR A 303 4.31 15.10 -0.54
C THR A 303 3.86 13.67 -0.25
N ILE A 304 3.09 13.06 -1.15
CA ILE A 304 2.73 11.65 -1.15
C ILE A 304 3.72 10.89 -2.03
N ASN A 305 4.32 9.84 -1.51
CA ASN A 305 5.43 9.14 -2.14
C ASN A 305 4.99 8.03 -3.11
N ALA A 306 3.79 7.48 -2.89
CA ALA A 306 3.31 6.34 -3.66
C ALA A 306 1.78 6.32 -3.77
N ILE A 307 1.31 5.67 -4.83
CA ILE A 307 -0.07 5.26 -5.01
C ILE A 307 -0.12 3.75 -4.78
N CYS A 308 -1.01 3.28 -3.92
CA CYS A 308 -1.24 1.85 -3.71
C CYS A 308 -2.62 1.41 -4.22
N SER A 309 -2.80 0.12 -4.42
CA SER A 309 -4.10 -0.44 -4.80
C SER A 309 -5.11 -0.41 -3.65
N ASP A 310 -4.62 -0.48 -2.40
CA ASP A 310 -5.39 -0.77 -1.20
C ASP A 310 -6.28 -2.01 -1.39
N HIS A 311 -5.73 -2.99 -2.09
CA HIS A 311 -6.42 -4.22 -2.42
C HIS A 311 -6.91 -4.94 -1.17
N THR A 312 -8.23 -5.04 -1.06
CA THR A 312 -8.92 -5.59 0.09
C THR A 312 -10.14 -6.38 -0.39
N PRO A 313 -9.92 -7.60 -0.92
CA PRO A 313 -11.02 -8.42 -1.43
C PRO A 313 -12.00 -8.78 -0.32
N THR A 314 -13.28 -8.73 -0.66
CA THR A 314 -14.43 -9.05 0.20
C THR A 314 -15.34 -10.00 -0.55
N ASP A 315 -16.07 -10.85 0.18
CA ASP A 315 -17.09 -11.68 -0.42
C ASP A 315 -18.25 -10.85 -0.96
N GLU A 316 -18.94 -11.39 -1.96
CA GLU A 316 -20.11 -10.74 -2.53
C GLU A 316 -21.22 -10.53 -1.48
N ASP A 317 -21.43 -11.50 -0.61
CA ASP A 317 -22.40 -11.42 0.49
C ASP A 317 -22.08 -10.29 1.47
N GLU A 318 -20.81 -10.00 1.70
CA GLU A 318 -20.36 -8.89 2.58
C GLU A 318 -20.62 -7.51 1.96
N LYS A 319 -20.87 -7.44 0.66
CA LYS A 319 -21.23 -6.20 -0.05
C LYS A 319 -22.72 -6.10 -0.35
N ASN A 320 -23.43 -7.23 -0.43
CA ASN A 320 -24.89 -7.26 -0.69
C ASN A 320 -25.74 -7.04 0.57
N VAL A 321 -25.29 -6.13 1.43
CA VAL A 321 -25.95 -5.73 2.68
C VAL A 321 -26.08 -4.21 2.74
N PRO A 322 -26.88 -3.65 3.67
CA PRO A 322 -26.97 -2.20 3.85
C PRO A 322 -25.59 -1.57 4.02
N PHE A 323 -25.39 -0.34 3.51
CA PHE A 323 -24.11 0.37 3.49
C PHE A 323 -23.36 0.35 4.84
N GLY A 324 -24.08 0.53 5.96
CA GLY A 324 -23.50 0.54 7.30
C GLY A 324 -22.97 -0.82 7.77
N GLU A 325 -23.49 -1.92 7.21
CA GLU A 325 -23.15 -3.30 7.56
C GLU A 325 -22.11 -3.89 6.59
N ALA A 326 -21.93 -3.26 5.41
CA ALA A 326 -21.01 -3.76 4.40
C ALA A 326 -19.56 -3.72 4.89
N THR A 327 -18.80 -4.75 4.58
CA THR A 327 -17.36 -4.80 4.85
C THR A 327 -16.62 -3.78 3.97
N PRO A 328 -15.77 -2.89 4.54
CA PRO A 328 -15.01 -1.94 3.75
C PRO A 328 -13.92 -2.64 2.93
N GLY A 329 -13.70 -2.15 1.72
CA GLY A 329 -12.64 -2.62 0.82
C GLY A 329 -13.13 -2.86 -0.60
N ALA A 330 -12.16 -3.09 -1.49
CA ALA A 330 -12.38 -3.45 -2.88
C ALA A 330 -11.17 -4.19 -3.45
N SER A 331 -11.38 -5.00 -4.48
CA SER A 331 -10.29 -5.59 -5.27
C SER A 331 -9.66 -4.52 -6.15
N GLY A 332 -8.34 -4.32 -6.06
CA GLY A 332 -7.64 -3.21 -6.70
C GLY A 332 -6.39 -3.58 -7.49
N LEU A 333 -5.82 -4.81 -7.33
CA LEU A 333 -4.55 -5.18 -7.93
C LEU A 333 -4.53 -5.03 -9.46
N GLU A 334 -5.52 -5.58 -10.16
CA GLU A 334 -5.60 -5.48 -11.61
C GLU A 334 -5.95 -4.06 -12.09
N MET A 335 -6.52 -3.25 -11.21
CA MET A 335 -6.99 -1.90 -11.52
C MET A 335 -5.95 -0.81 -11.23
N LEU A 336 -4.86 -1.10 -10.52
CA LEU A 336 -3.88 -0.09 -10.12
C LEU A 336 -3.31 0.67 -11.31
N LEU A 337 -2.79 -0.04 -12.31
CA LEU A 337 -2.20 0.59 -13.50
C LEU A 337 -3.23 1.36 -14.33
N PRO A 338 -4.35 0.74 -14.79
CA PRO A 338 -5.30 1.46 -15.65
C PRO A 338 -5.96 2.66 -14.96
N LEU A 339 -6.22 2.57 -13.65
CA LEU A 339 -6.77 3.71 -12.91
C LEU A 339 -5.73 4.82 -12.69
N THR A 340 -4.46 4.47 -12.44
CA THR A 340 -3.37 5.45 -12.33
C THR A 340 -3.15 6.17 -13.66
N LEU A 341 -3.17 5.45 -14.79
CA LEU A 341 -3.07 6.06 -16.11
C LEU A 341 -4.27 6.95 -16.46
N LYS A 342 -5.46 6.62 -15.94
CA LYS A 342 -6.65 7.44 -16.10
C LYS A 342 -6.60 8.72 -15.26
N TRP A 343 -5.97 8.63 -14.09
CA TRP A 343 -5.81 9.77 -13.17
C TRP A 343 -4.72 10.75 -13.67
N ALA A 344 -3.58 10.24 -14.17
CA ALA A 344 -2.46 11.03 -14.68
C ALA A 344 -2.83 11.79 -15.97
#